data_4af59f7ac0d71b48edd9f87639061a97
#
_entry.id   4af59f7ac0d71b48edd9f87639061a97
#
_cell.length_a   1.000
_cell.length_b   1.000
_cell.length_c   1.000
_cell.angle_alpha   90.00
_cell.angle_beta   90.00
_cell.angle_gamma   90.00
#
_symmetry.space_group_name_H-M   'P 1'
#
loop_
_entity.id
_entity.type
_entity.pdbx_description
1 polymer ?
#
loop_
_entity_poly.entity_id
_entity_poly.type
_entity_poly.pdbx_seq_one_letter_code
_entity_poly.pdbx_strand_id
1 'polypeptide(L)'
;MILKASGRLGAEGSRVVNGLVINLSLPAMVLTQLRHLEFTSELLVAVSAPWLLFALNCGIIVALGKFLRWRPEVTGALALTTGLANTSFVGFPLLEALIGPEALRVGVVVDQLGSFLILSTAALIVLGVFSRKNINNTPMWKRVLFFPPLAAVLMAVALNVVPSPSPAIADAIYASLERLAVTLIPLALISVGLQLTWNTNAWRDTARYVALGLVLKLVIAPALLALFYFKVLGLQNQMMHIALLEVAMAPMITGAILAIEGGLDRHVASAMVFVGIPVSLVTVPLWNWLLK
;
A
#
# COMPACT_ATOMS: atom_id res chain seq x y z
N MET A 1 18.95 -6.26 0.96
CA MET A 1 19.57 -7.52 0.49
C MET A 1 20.93 -7.79 1.14
N ILE A 2 21.86 -6.82 1.20
CA ILE A 2 23.21 -6.99 1.81
C ILE A 2 23.12 -7.46 3.27
N LEU A 3 22.27 -6.83 4.11
CA LEU A 3 22.09 -7.20 5.52
C LEU A 3 21.55 -8.63 5.71
N LYS A 4 20.72 -9.10 4.78
CA LYS A 4 20.22 -10.48 4.78
C LYS A 4 21.31 -11.47 4.35
N ALA A 5 22.05 -11.13 3.29
CA ALA A 5 23.15 -11.96 2.78
C ALA A 5 24.32 -12.09 3.77
N SER A 6 24.56 -11.05 4.59
CA SER A 6 25.59 -11.06 5.62
C SER A 6 25.25 -11.89 6.87
N GLY A 7 24.02 -12.42 6.97
CA GLY A 7 23.54 -13.16 8.15
C GLY A 7 23.33 -12.32 9.42
N ARG A 8 23.57 -11.01 9.37
CA ARG A 8 23.48 -10.12 10.55
C ARG A 8 22.04 -9.88 11.01
N LEU A 9 21.08 -9.98 10.08
CA LEU A 9 19.64 -9.93 10.39
C LEU A 9 19.01 -11.25 9.91
N GLY A 10 18.62 -12.09 10.85
CA GLY A 10 17.95 -13.36 10.57
C GLY A 10 16.52 -13.16 10.02
N ALA A 11 15.80 -14.27 9.81
CA ALA A 11 14.42 -14.27 9.33
C ALA A 11 13.45 -13.43 10.20
N GLU A 12 13.72 -13.36 11.50
CA GLU A 12 12.96 -12.54 12.46
C GLU A 12 13.19 -11.02 12.27
N GLY A 13 14.31 -10.61 11.64
CA GLY A 13 14.65 -9.19 11.47
C GLY A 13 13.60 -8.41 10.69
N SER A 14 13.00 -8.99 9.66
CA SER A 14 11.93 -8.34 8.91
C SER A 14 10.65 -8.15 9.75
N ARG A 15 10.32 -9.11 10.61
CA ARG A 15 9.17 -9.03 11.52
C ARG A 15 9.36 -7.92 12.55
N VAL A 16 10.55 -7.82 13.15
CA VAL A 16 10.88 -6.76 14.12
C VAL A 16 10.81 -5.39 13.46
N VAL A 17 11.45 -5.22 12.30
CA VAL A 17 11.45 -3.94 11.57
C VAL A 17 10.03 -3.54 11.15
N ASN A 18 9.23 -4.50 10.63
CA ASN A 18 7.81 -4.24 10.33
C ASN A 18 7.02 -3.85 11.58
N GLY A 19 7.27 -4.51 12.70
CA GLY A 19 6.64 -4.16 13.98
C GLY A 19 6.93 -2.72 14.39
N LEU A 20 8.17 -2.26 14.28
CA LEU A 20 8.55 -0.88 14.55
C LEU A 20 7.88 0.12 13.57
N VAL A 21 7.87 -0.21 12.29
CA VAL A 21 7.19 0.63 11.28
C VAL A 21 5.71 0.77 11.58
N ILE A 22 4.99 -0.34 11.76
CA ILE A 22 3.53 -0.32 11.88
C ILE A 22 3.06 0.21 13.24
N ASN A 23 3.78 -0.09 14.33
CA ASN A 23 3.31 0.26 15.68
C ASN A 23 3.91 1.56 16.23
N LEU A 24 4.94 2.11 15.60
CA LEU A 24 5.63 3.29 16.10
C LEU A 24 5.79 4.37 15.03
N SER A 25 6.56 4.10 13.97
CA SER A 25 6.94 5.12 12.99
C SER A 25 5.74 5.60 12.15
N LEU A 26 4.89 4.68 11.69
CA LEU A 26 3.71 5.01 10.87
C LEU A 26 2.63 5.74 11.67
N PRO A 27 2.23 5.34 12.89
CA PRO A 27 1.36 6.16 13.74
C PRO A 27 1.91 7.55 14.02
N ALA A 28 3.22 7.68 14.30
CA ALA A 28 3.85 8.98 14.49
C ALA A 28 3.78 9.85 13.23
N MET A 29 4.07 9.26 12.04
CA MET A 29 3.92 9.94 10.75
C MET A 29 2.49 10.39 10.51
N VAL A 30 1.50 9.53 10.77
CA VAL A 30 0.08 9.87 10.64
C VAL A 30 -0.28 11.07 11.50
N LEU A 31 0.09 11.04 12.80
CA LEU A 31 -0.21 12.14 13.73
C LEU A 31 0.44 13.46 13.30
N THR A 32 1.69 13.43 12.84
CA THR A 32 2.41 14.63 12.42
C THR A 32 1.90 15.19 11.09
N GLN A 33 1.67 14.34 10.10
CA GLN A 33 1.23 14.78 8.77
C GLN A 33 -0.23 15.22 8.73
N LEU A 34 -1.09 14.68 9.60
CA LEU A 34 -2.49 15.08 9.68
C LEU A 34 -2.75 16.23 10.65
N ARG A 35 -1.71 16.75 11.34
CA ARG A 35 -1.82 17.97 12.14
C ARG A 35 -2.25 19.12 11.22
N HIS A 36 -3.38 19.75 11.53
CA HIS A 36 -3.96 20.85 10.74
C HIS A 36 -4.35 20.48 9.30
N LEU A 37 -4.58 19.18 9.02
CA LEU A 37 -5.10 18.77 7.72
C LEU A 37 -6.57 19.15 7.59
N GLU A 38 -6.88 19.90 6.54
CA GLU A 38 -8.26 20.18 6.15
C GLU A 38 -8.76 19.07 5.21
N PHE A 39 -9.89 18.45 5.57
CA PHE A 39 -10.55 17.45 4.73
C PHE A 39 -11.36 18.14 3.63
N THR A 40 -10.71 18.39 2.51
CA THR A 40 -11.35 18.98 1.33
C THR A 40 -12.04 17.92 0.48
N SER A 41 -13.00 18.34 -0.35
CA SER A 41 -13.62 17.45 -1.34
C SER A 41 -12.60 16.84 -2.31
N GLU A 42 -11.55 17.58 -2.66
CA GLU A 42 -10.47 17.10 -3.53
C GLU A 42 -9.68 15.95 -2.89
N LEU A 43 -9.40 16.05 -1.58
CA LEU A 43 -8.73 14.99 -0.82
C LEU A 43 -9.60 13.72 -0.76
N LEU A 44 -10.91 13.87 -0.55
CA LEU A 44 -11.83 12.72 -0.56
C LEU A 44 -11.90 12.04 -1.93
N VAL A 45 -11.84 12.84 -3.00
CA VAL A 45 -11.74 12.28 -4.37
C VAL A 45 -10.40 11.57 -4.57
N ALA A 46 -9.30 12.11 -4.07
CA ALA A 46 -7.99 11.45 -4.14
C ALA A 46 -8.01 10.07 -3.44
N VAL A 47 -8.67 9.95 -2.28
CA VAL A 47 -8.87 8.68 -1.56
C VAL A 47 -9.65 7.66 -2.38
N SER A 48 -10.49 8.07 -3.32
CA SER A 48 -11.22 7.14 -4.18
C SER A 48 -10.32 6.36 -5.15
N ALA A 49 -9.10 6.86 -5.47
CA ALA A 49 -8.22 6.25 -6.45
C ALA A 49 -7.79 4.80 -6.08
N PRO A 50 -7.33 4.48 -4.86
CA PRO A 50 -7.05 3.10 -4.46
C PRO A 50 -8.27 2.17 -4.53
N TRP A 51 -9.47 2.68 -4.18
CA TRP A 51 -10.72 1.90 -4.24
C TRP A 51 -11.08 1.54 -5.68
N LEU A 52 -10.98 2.50 -6.60
CA LEU A 52 -11.19 2.26 -8.02
C LEU A 52 -10.13 1.33 -8.61
N LEU A 53 -8.85 1.50 -8.22
CA LEU A 53 -7.78 0.57 -8.59
C LEU A 53 -8.11 -0.85 -8.17
N PHE A 54 -8.52 -1.05 -6.91
CA PHE A 54 -8.85 -2.35 -6.38
C PHE A 54 -10.02 -2.98 -7.13
N ALA A 55 -11.11 -2.25 -7.29
CA ALA A 55 -12.31 -2.71 -8.00
C ALA A 55 -12.00 -3.06 -9.47
N LEU A 56 -11.28 -2.18 -10.18
CA LEU A 56 -10.88 -2.38 -11.58
C LEU A 56 -10.02 -3.62 -11.74
N ASN A 57 -8.93 -3.72 -10.98
CA ASN A 57 -7.97 -4.81 -11.11
C ASN A 57 -8.59 -6.15 -10.68
N CYS A 58 -9.34 -6.19 -9.57
CA CYS A 58 -10.05 -7.39 -9.15
C CYS A 58 -11.07 -7.82 -10.23
N GLY A 59 -11.85 -6.87 -10.77
CA GLY A 59 -12.81 -7.17 -11.84
C GLY A 59 -12.14 -7.76 -13.07
N ILE A 60 -11.06 -7.13 -13.55
CA ILE A 60 -10.31 -7.62 -14.72
C ILE A 60 -9.70 -9.02 -14.46
N ILE A 61 -9.03 -9.18 -13.30
CA ILE A 61 -8.38 -10.47 -12.97
C ILE A 61 -9.41 -11.60 -12.80
N VAL A 62 -10.54 -11.32 -12.16
CA VAL A 62 -11.61 -12.32 -12.02
C VAL A 62 -12.22 -12.67 -13.36
N ALA A 63 -12.46 -11.71 -14.25
CA ALA A 63 -12.96 -11.94 -15.60
C ALA A 63 -11.96 -12.77 -16.42
N LEU A 64 -10.68 -12.41 -16.42
CA LEU A 64 -9.61 -13.16 -17.08
C LEU A 64 -9.46 -14.58 -16.51
N GLY A 65 -9.52 -14.72 -15.17
CA GLY A 65 -9.43 -16.01 -14.50
C GLY A 65 -10.55 -16.97 -14.90
N LYS A 66 -11.78 -16.45 -15.02
CA LYS A 66 -12.93 -17.23 -15.54
C LYS A 66 -12.76 -17.58 -17.02
N PHE A 67 -12.40 -16.61 -17.85
CA PHE A 67 -12.26 -16.81 -19.29
C PHE A 67 -11.12 -17.78 -19.63
N LEU A 68 -9.97 -17.64 -18.97
CA LEU A 68 -8.77 -18.46 -19.18
C LEU A 68 -8.74 -19.71 -18.29
N ARG A 69 -9.79 -19.97 -17.52
CA ARG A 69 -9.94 -21.12 -16.62
C ARG A 69 -8.76 -21.31 -15.66
N TRP A 70 -8.33 -20.20 -15.04
CA TRP A 70 -7.26 -20.25 -14.03
C TRP A 70 -7.75 -20.93 -12.75
N ARG A 71 -6.81 -21.50 -12.00
CA ARG A 71 -7.12 -22.02 -10.67
C ARG A 71 -7.59 -20.88 -9.77
N PRO A 72 -8.61 -21.08 -8.91
CA PRO A 72 -9.11 -20.05 -8.01
C PRO A 72 -7.99 -19.41 -7.16
N GLU A 73 -7.04 -20.22 -6.69
CA GLU A 73 -5.92 -19.77 -5.86
C GLU A 73 -4.99 -18.79 -6.60
N VAL A 74 -4.77 -18.98 -7.90
CA VAL A 74 -4.00 -18.08 -8.77
C VAL A 74 -4.78 -16.79 -8.99
N THR A 75 -6.07 -16.91 -9.31
CA THR A 75 -6.94 -15.74 -9.55
C THR A 75 -7.01 -14.86 -8.32
N GLY A 76 -7.22 -15.45 -7.13
CA GLY A 76 -7.26 -14.71 -5.88
C GLY A 76 -5.92 -14.03 -5.53
N ALA A 77 -4.79 -14.74 -5.73
CA ALA A 77 -3.46 -14.18 -5.50
C ALA A 77 -3.18 -12.97 -6.41
N LEU A 78 -3.52 -13.07 -7.71
CA LEU A 78 -3.41 -11.96 -8.64
C LEU A 78 -4.35 -10.81 -8.29
N ALA A 79 -5.62 -11.09 -7.95
CA ALA A 79 -6.58 -10.06 -7.59
C ALA A 79 -6.08 -9.22 -6.40
N LEU A 80 -5.57 -9.86 -5.34
CA LEU A 80 -5.04 -9.15 -4.18
C LEU A 80 -3.75 -8.40 -4.50
N THR A 81 -2.82 -9.00 -5.24
CA THR A 81 -1.52 -8.37 -5.51
C THR A 81 -1.57 -7.30 -6.60
N THR A 82 -2.53 -7.35 -7.53
CA THR A 82 -2.76 -6.26 -8.50
C THR A 82 -3.65 -5.17 -7.93
N GLY A 83 -4.63 -5.53 -7.09
CA GLY A 83 -5.58 -4.58 -6.51
C GLY A 83 -5.00 -3.71 -5.41
N LEU A 84 -4.04 -4.22 -4.63
CA LEU A 84 -3.44 -3.50 -3.51
C LEU A 84 -2.09 -2.88 -3.89
N ALA A 85 -1.93 -1.59 -3.62
CA ALA A 85 -0.69 -0.84 -3.82
C ALA A 85 0.14 -0.74 -2.54
N ASN A 86 1.46 -0.80 -2.65
CA ASN A 86 2.40 -0.66 -1.54
C ASN A 86 2.67 0.83 -1.27
N THR A 87 1.68 1.51 -0.77
CA THR A 87 1.63 2.95 -0.57
C THR A 87 2.54 3.41 0.58
N SER A 88 2.61 2.66 1.69
CA SER A 88 3.43 3.06 2.85
C SER A 88 4.91 2.71 2.68
N PHE A 89 5.25 1.45 2.37
CA PHE A 89 6.66 0.98 2.43
C PHE A 89 7.47 1.36 1.19
N VAL A 90 6.84 1.47 0.03
CA VAL A 90 7.47 1.88 -1.22
C VAL A 90 6.98 3.27 -1.63
N GLY A 91 5.71 3.57 -1.42
CA GLY A 91 5.07 4.82 -1.82
C GLY A 91 5.66 6.03 -1.11
N PHE A 92 5.67 6.05 0.23
CA PHE A 92 6.18 7.22 0.97
C PHE A 92 7.63 7.57 0.63
N PRO A 93 8.58 6.61 0.58
CA PRO A 93 9.94 6.91 0.10
C PRO A 93 9.98 7.51 -1.31
N LEU A 94 9.18 6.98 -2.23
CA LEU A 94 9.15 7.47 -3.61
C LEU A 94 8.45 8.83 -3.73
N LEU A 95 7.37 9.06 -3.00
CA LEU A 95 6.70 10.37 -2.97
C LEU A 95 7.63 11.45 -2.43
N GLU A 96 8.32 11.19 -1.31
CA GLU A 96 9.28 12.13 -0.76
C GLU A 96 10.42 12.43 -1.74
N ALA A 97 10.95 11.39 -2.41
CA ALA A 97 12.05 11.55 -3.37
C ALA A 97 11.65 12.25 -4.67
N LEU A 98 10.41 12.06 -5.16
CA LEU A 98 9.96 12.54 -6.47
C LEU A 98 9.24 13.89 -6.41
N ILE A 99 8.57 14.19 -5.31
CA ILE A 99 7.73 15.38 -5.14
C ILE A 99 8.25 16.23 -3.99
N GLY A 100 8.57 15.61 -2.85
CA GLY A 100 9.00 16.27 -1.63
C GLY A 100 8.21 15.81 -0.40
N PRO A 101 8.64 16.22 0.81
CA PRO A 101 8.01 15.79 2.06
C PRO A 101 6.55 16.24 2.22
N GLU A 102 6.14 17.31 1.55
CA GLU A 102 4.75 17.79 1.55
C GLU A 102 3.77 16.80 0.92
N ALA A 103 4.23 15.95 -0.02
CA ALA A 103 3.40 14.91 -0.62
C ALA A 103 2.95 13.85 0.40
N LEU A 104 3.69 13.68 1.48
CA LEU A 104 3.38 12.69 2.52
C LEU A 104 2.04 12.95 3.21
N ARG A 105 1.59 14.22 3.30
CA ARG A 105 0.27 14.55 3.86
C ARG A 105 -0.86 13.88 3.09
N VAL A 106 -0.85 14.02 1.77
CA VAL A 106 -1.84 13.39 0.90
C VAL A 106 -1.62 11.88 0.85
N GLY A 107 -0.36 11.44 0.71
CA GLY A 107 0.01 10.02 0.68
C GLY A 107 -0.49 9.26 1.89
N VAL A 108 -0.31 9.80 3.11
CA VAL A 108 -0.80 9.17 4.35
C VAL A 108 -2.32 9.01 4.35
N VAL A 109 -3.08 9.99 3.87
CA VAL A 109 -4.55 9.89 3.81
C VAL A 109 -4.98 8.85 2.79
N VAL A 110 -4.37 8.86 1.60
CA VAL A 110 -4.63 7.88 0.53
C VAL A 110 -4.26 6.46 0.98
N ASP A 111 -3.15 6.30 1.71
CA ASP A 111 -2.74 5.02 2.29
C ASP A 111 -3.75 4.52 3.33
N GLN A 112 -4.08 5.35 4.33
CA GLN A 112 -4.88 4.92 5.47
C GLN A 112 -6.36 4.72 5.11
N LEU A 113 -6.99 5.69 4.42
CA LEU A 113 -8.41 5.64 4.05
C LEU A 113 -8.66 4.88 2.73
N GLY A 114 -7.61 4.67 1.94
CA GLY A 114 -7.61 3.87 0.73
C GLY A 114 -7.03 2.48 0.97
N SER A 115 -5.75 2.32 0.70
CA SER A 115 -5.07 1.01 0.63
C SER A 115 -5.25 0.16 1.89
N PHE A 116 -5.13 0.76 3.10
CA PHE A 116 -5.28 0.03 4.35
C PHE A 116 -6.73 -0.40 4.63
N LEU A 117 -7.70 0.51 4.42
CA LEU A 117 -9.11 0.13 4.59
C LEU A 117 -9.51 -0.97 3.60
N ILE A 118 -9.04 -0.91 2.35
CA ILE A 118 -9.26 -1.95 1.35
C ILE A 118 -8.65 -3.28 1.81
N LEU A 119 -7.39 -3.27 2.28
CA LEU A 119 -6.72 -4.46 2.81
C LEU A 119 -7.51 -5.12 3.95
N SER A 120 -8.06 -4.29 4.84
CA SER A 120 -8.76 -4.73 6.05
C SER A 120 -10.23 -5.11 5.82
N THR A 121 -10.79 -4.79 4.65
CA THR A 121 -12.20 -5.00 4.31
C THR A 121 -12.37 -5.74 2.99
N ALA A 122 -12.35 -5.06 1.86
CA ALA A 122 -12.64 -5.63 0.54
C ALA A 122 -11.67 -6.76 0.15
N ALA A 123 -10.39 -6.66 0.52
CA ALA A 123 -9.41 -7.71 0.27
C ALA A 123 -9.73 -9.00 1.04
N LEU A 124 -10.29 -8.91 2.26
CA LEU A 124 -10.73 -10.08 3.02
C LEU A 124 -11.96 -10.75 2.38
N ILE A 125 -12.83 -9.97 1.73
CA ILE A 125 -13.96 -10.52 0.97
C ILE A 125 -13.43 -11.30 -0.23
N VAL A 126 -12.51 -10.71 -1.01
CA VAL A 126 -11.86 -11.40 -2.15
C VAL A 126 -11.15 -12.66 -1.67
N LEU A 127 -10.40 -12.58 -0.56
CA LEU A 127 -9.76 -13.75 0.03
C LEU A 127 -10.78 -14.84 0.38
N GLY A 128 -11.91 -14.49 1.01
CA GLY A 128 -12.97 -15.43 1.38
C GLY A 128 -13.59 -16.15 0.18
N VAL A 129 -13.69 -15.47 -0.96
CA VAL A 129 -14.23 -16.05 -2.22
C VAL A 129 -13.28 -17.08 -2.84
N PHE A 130 -11.97 -16.84 -2.80
CA PHE A 130 -10.97 -17.66 -3.50
C PHE A 130 -10.19 -18.61 -2.59
N SER A 131 -10.23 -18.42 -1.27
CA SER A 131 -9.58 -19.28 -0.29
C SER A 131 -10.43 -20.51 0.02
N ARG A 132 -9.76 -21.66 0.12
CA ARG A 132 -10.37 -22.90 0.64
C ARG A 132 -10.16 -23.07 2.15
N LYS A 133 -9.38 -22.21 2.78
CA LYS A 133 -9.14 -22.24 4.23
C LYS A 133 -10.23 -21.49 4.97
N ASN A 134 -10.69 -22.05 6.10
CA ASN A 134 -11.45 -21.28 7.07
C ASN A 134 -10.59 -20.13 7.61
N ILE A 135 -10.91 -18.91 7.19
CA ILE A 135 -10.20 -17.72 7.64
C ILE A 135 -10.62 -17.46 9.09
N ASN A 136 -9.63 -17.32 9.97
CA ASN A 136 -9.82 -17.08 11.40
C ASN A 136 -10.94 -16.06 11.68
N ASN A 137 -11.85 -16.44 12.59
CA ASN A 137 -13.07 -15.74 12.97
C ASN A 137 -12.87 -14.40 13.73
N THR A 138 -11.73 -13.71 13.57
CA THR A 138 -11.59 -12.39 14.16
C THR A 138 -12.48 -11.42 13.39
N PRO A 139 -13.49 -10.80 14.01
CA PRO A 139 -14.41 -9.91 13.32
C PRO A 139 -13.63 -8.78 12.61
N MET A 140 -14.00 -8.51 11.35
CA MET A 140 -13.35 -7.52 10.49
C MET A 140 -13.22 -6.15 11.19
N TRP A 141 -14.26 -5.70 11.88
CA TRP A 141 -14.25 -4.42 12.59
C TRP A 141 -13.18 -4.33 13.70
N LYS A 142 -12.85 -5.45 14.37
CA LYS A 142 -11.76 -5.47 15.36
C LYS A 142 -10.40 -5.29 14.71
N ARG A 143 -10.16 -5.92 13.56
CA ARG A 143 -8.91 -5.76 12.81
C ARG A 143 -8.69 -4.31 12.35
N VAL A 144 -9.76 -3.67 11.91
CA VAL A 144 -9.73 -2.26 11.48
C VAL A 144 -9.52 -1.34 12.69
N LEU A 145 -10.33 -1.49 13.74
CA LEU A 145 -10.31 -0.58 14.88
C LEU A 145 -9.02 -0.64 15.69
N PHE A 146 -8.43 -1.83 15.84
CA PHE A 146 -7.20 -2.03 16.60
C PHE A 146 -5.92 -1.91 15.78
N PHE A 147 -6.02 -1.44 14.52
CA PHE A 147 -4.83 -1.16 13.73
C PHE A 147 -4.21 0.19 14.14
N PRO A 148 -2.95 0.19 14.66
CA PRO A 148 -2.36 1.38 15.27
C PRO A 148 -2.34 2.63 14.36
N PRO A 149 -2.01 2.53 13.05
CA PRO A 149 -2.04 3.70 12.19
C PRO A 149 -3.44 4.29 11.97
N LEU A 150 -4.49 3.46 11.92
CA LEU A 150 -5.87 3.96 11.82
C LEU A 150 -6.33 4.62 13.12
N ALA A 151 -5.95 4.06 14.26
CA ALA A 151 -6.17 4.71 15.56
C ALA A 151 -5.49 6.08 15.61
N ALA A 152 -4.29 6.20 15.01
CA ALA A 152 -3.59 7.48 14.88
C ALA A 152 -4.34 8.47 13.96
N VAL A 153 -4.98 8.02 12.87
CA VAL A 153 -5.85 8.88 12.03
C VAL A 153 -7.02 9.42 12.87
N LEU A 154 -7.73 8.55 13.57
CA LEU A 154 -8.86 8.95 14.42
C LEU A 154 -8.42 9.93 15.52
N MET A 155 -7.26 9.67 16.14
CA MET A 155 -6.67 10.57 17.11
C MET A 155 -6.27 11.92 16.50
N ALA A 156 -5.65 11.93 15.31
CA ALA A 156 -5.29 13.17 14.61
C ALA A 156 -6.54 14.02 14.31
N VAL A 157 -7.61 13.39 13.82
CA VAL A 157 -8.89 14.08 13.56
C VAL A 157 -9.46 14.66 14.88
N ALA A 158 -9.46 13.88 15.96
CA ALA A 158 -9.94 14.36 17.25
C ALA A 158 -9.11 15.55 17.79
N LEU A 159 -7.78 15.48 17.67
CA LEU A 159 -6.88 16.55 18.09
C LEU A 159 -7.00 17.84 17.25
N ASN A 160 -7.42 17.72 15.98
CA ASN A 160 -7.69 18.90 15.15
C ASN A 160 -8.99 19.62 15.56
N VAL A 161 -9.94 18.91 16.19
CA VAL A 161 -11.23 19.48 16.65
C VAL A 161 -11.11 20.03 18.08
N VAL A 162 -10.31 19.39 18.92
CA VAL A 162 -10.17 19.74 20.34
C VAL A 162 -8.96 20.67 20.51
N PRO A 163 -9.14 21.92 20.96
CA PRO A 163 -8.02 22.84 21.21
C PRO A 163 -7.08 22.25 22.26
N SER A 164 -5.77 22.36 22.02
CA SER A 164 -4.79 21.95 23.03
C SER A 164 -4.81 22.91 24.23
N PRO A 165 -4.86 22.39 25.46
CA PRO A 165 -4.87 23.20 26.66
C PRO A 165 -3.53 23.96 26.90
N SER A 166 -2.45 23.47 26.27
CA SER A 166 -1.12 24.12 26.33
C SER A 166 -0.39 23.96 24.99
N PRO A 167 -0.25 25.05 24.20
CA PRO A 167 0.47 25.01 22.91
C PRO A 167 1.92 24.50 23.06
N ALA A 168 2.63 24.89 24.11
CA ALA A 168 4.01 24.48 24.32
C ALA A 168 4.17 22.99 24.57
N ILE A 169 3.22 22.37 25.32
CA ILE A 169 3.21 20.90 25.51
C ILE A 169 2.86 20.19 24.21
N ALA A 170 1.87 20.70 23.47
CA ALA A 170 1.53 20.15 22.17
C ALA A 170 2.73 20.16 21.21
N ASP A 171 3.43 21.28 21.09
CA ASP A 171 4.60 21.41 20.23
C ASP A 171 5.74 20.47 20.65
N ALA A 172 5.99 20.29 21.95
CA ALA A 172 6.97 19.32 22.44
C ALA A 172 6.61 17.88 22.10
N ILE A 173 5.32 17.51 22.20
CA ILE A 173 4.82 16.18 21.81
C ILE A 173 5.00 15.97 20.30
N TYR A 174 4.56 16.95 19.49
CA TYR A 174 4.69 16.83 18.02
C TYR A 174 6.16 16.79 17.57
N ALA A 175 7.05 17.57 18.18
CA ALA A 175 8.49 17.49 17.91
C ALA A 175 9.08 16.12 18.25
N SER A 176 8.56 15.45 19.28
CA SER A 176 8.96 14.09 19.64
C SER A 176 8.43 13.06 18.64
N LEU A 177 7.17 13.21 18.23
CA LEU A 177 6.55 12.35 17.21
C LEU A 177 7.24 12.51 15.85
N GLU A 178 7.68 13.71 15.48
CA GLU A 178 8.39 13.95 14.22
C GLU A 178 9.72 13.18 14.15
N ARG A 179 10.45 13.11 15.28
CA ARG A 179 11.68 12.28 15.35
C ARG A 179 11.41 10.80 15.15
N LEU A 180 10.26 10.31 15.58
CA LEU A 180 9.84 8.93 15.31
C LEU A 180 9.34 8.75 13.86
N ALA A 181 8.61 9.73 13.34
CA ALA A 181 8.08 9.72 11.97
C ALA A 181 9.19 9.63 10.91
N VAL A 182 10.30 10.39 11.07
CA VAL A 182 11.45 10.37 10.14
C VAL A 182 12.11 8.99 10.06
N THR A 183 11.94 8.11 11.06
CA THR A 183 12.48 6.75 11.02
C THR A 183 11.71 5.83 10.07
N LEU A 184 10.48 6.21 9.66
CA LEU A 184 9.60 5.38 8.83
C LEU A 184 10.27 5.01 7.51
N ILE A 185 10.75 5.99 6.75
CA ILE A 185 11.31 5.76 5.41
C ILE A 185 12.52 4.83 5.44
N PRO A 186 13.57 5.06 6.24
CA PRO A 186 14.71 4.14 6.29
C PRO A 186 14.33 2.74 6.79
N LEU A 187 13.44 2.63 7.79
CA LEU A 187 12.98 1.33 8.27
C LEU A 187 12.12 0.60 7.23
N ALA A 188 11.26 1.31 6.52
CA ALA A 188 10.46 0.74 5.43
C ALA A 188 11.35 0.18 4.32
N LEU A 189 12.36 0.94 3.87
CA LEU A 189 13.31 0.48 2.84
C LEU A 189 14.11 -0.74 3.29
N ILE A 190 14.59 -0.77 4.54
CA ILE A 190 15.25 -1.94 5.13
C ILE A 190 14.31 -3.14 5.14
N SER A 191 13.07 -2.94 5.59
CA SER A 191 12.06 -3.99 5.66
C SER A 191 11.76 -4.59 4.30
N VAL A 192 11.53 -3.74 3.28
CA VAL A 192 11.34 -4.19 1.89
C VAL A 192 12.52 -5.04 1.43
N GLY A 193 13.75 -4.56 1.64
CA GLY A 193 14.96 -5.29 1.26
C GLY A 193 15.11 -6.65 1.96
N LEU A 194 14.66 -6.78 3.21
CA LEU A 194 14.68 -8.05 3.97
C LEU A 194 13.58 -9.03 3.50
N GLN A 195 12.44 -8.54 3.07
CA GLN A 195 11.30 -9.34 2.65
C GLN A 195 11.43 -9.86 1.22
N LEU A 196 12.26 -9.24 0.38
CA LEU A 196 12.50 -9.72 -0.98
C LEU A 196 13.18 -11.10 -0.95
N THR A 197 12.42 -12.14 -1.33
CA THR A 197 12.90 -13.51 -1.47
C THR A 197 12.55 -14.06 -2.83
N TRP A 198 13.52 -14.67 -3.50
CA TRP A 198 13.35 -15.26 -4.82
C TRP A 198 13.33 -16.78 -4.76
N ASN A 199 12.34 -17.39 -5.42
CA ASN A 199 12.30 -18.83 -5.64
C ASN A 199 12.37 -19.13 -7.15
N THR A 200 13.54 -19.53 -7.62
CA THR A 200 13.81 -19.81 -9.03
C THR A 200 13.02 -21.00 -9.57
N ASN A 201 12.68 -21.98 -8.76
CA ASN A 201 12.09 -23.23 -9.20
C ASN A 201 10.64 -23.08 -9.68
N ALA A 202 9.88 -22.09 -9.16
CA ALA A 202 8.49 -21.83 -9.52
C ALA A 202 8.33 -20.77 -10.62
N TRP A 203 9.43 -20.17 -11.09
CA TRP A 203 9.36 -19.04 -12.02
C TRP A 203 8.71 -19.38 -13.37
N ARG A 204 9.08 -20.52 -13.96
CA ARG A 204 8.56 -20.91 -15.28
C ARG A 204 7.03 -21.01 -15.31
N ASP A 205 6.44 -21.51 -14.25
CA ASP A 205 4.99 -21.73 -14.16
C ASP A 205 4.22 -20.45 -13.79
N THR A 206 4.90 -19.50 -13.12
CA THR A 206 4.27 -18.27 -12.62
C THR A 206 4.54 -17.06 -13.50
N ALA A 207 5.59 -17.06 -14.32
CA ALA A 207 6.06 -15.90 -15.08
C ALA A 207 4.96 -15.21 -15.92
N ARG A 208 4.11 -15.99 -16.59
CA ARG A 208 2.99 -15.47 -17.40
C ARG A 208 1.97 -14.70 -16.56
N TYR A 209 1.65 -15.22 -15.38
CA TYR A 209 0.71 -14.59 -14.44
C TYR A 209 1.29 -13.29 -13.86
N VAL A 210 2.57 -13.34 -13.49
CA VAL A 210 3.32 -12.20 -12.96
C VAL A 210 3.45 -11.10 -14.01
N ALA A 211 3.84 -11.45 -15.25
CA ALA A 211 3.95 -10.48 -16.34
C ALA A 211 2.61 -9.78 -16.60
N LEU A 212 1.53 -10.56 -16.75
CA LEU A 212 0.19 -10.01 -16.96
C LEU A 212 -0.26 -9.15 -15.77
N GLY A 213 -0.08 -9.64 -14.54
CA GLY A 213 -0.44 -8.91 -13.34
C GLY A 213 0.34 -7.59 -13.19
N LEU A 214 1.65 -7.59 -13.46
CA LEU A 214 2.47 -6.38 -13.35
C LEU A 214 2.18 -5.38 -14.48
N VAL A 215 1.93 -5.83 -15.70
CA VAL A 215 1.50 -4.94 -16.79
C VAL A 215 0.16 -4.28 -16.44
N LEU A 216 -0.80 -5.07 -15.95
CA LEU A 216 -2.07 -4.52 -15.47
C LEU A 216 -1.86 -3.51 -14.35
N LYS A 217 -1.11 -3.89 -13.31
CA LYS A 217 -0.91 -3.10 -12.08
C LYS A 217 -0.11 -1.82 -12.28
N LEU A 218 1.01 -1.91 -13.01
CA LEU A 218 1.98 -0.81 -13.09
C LEU A 218 1.81 0.07 -14.33
N VAL A 219 1.04 -0.40 -15.34
CA VAL A 219 0.88 0.32 -16.61
C VAL A 219 -0.59 0.57 -16.93
N ILE A 220 -1.39 -0.48 -17.11
CA ILE A 220 -2.76 -0.35 -17.64
C ILE A 220 -3.67 0.36 -16.63
N ALA A 221 -3.70 -0.10 -15.38
CA ALA A 221 -4.61 0.46 -14.39
C ALA A 221 -4.29 1.91 -14.03
N PRO A 222 -3.03 2.33 -13.80
CA PRO A 222 -2.69 3.74 -13.63
C PRO A 222 -3.06 4.59 -14.84
N ALA A 223 -2.85 4.09 -16.09
CA ALA A 223 -3.23 4.79 -17.30
C ALA A 223 -4.75 5.03 -17.38
N LEU A 224 -5.55 3.99 -17.10
CA LEU A 224 -7.00 4.10 -17.11
C LEU A 224 -7.51 5.05 -16.03
N LEU A 225 -6.92 5.01 -14.82
CA LEU A 225 -7.28 5.93 -13.75
C LEU A 225 -6.86 7.36 -14.06
N ALA A 226 -5.66 7.58 -14.62
CA ALA A 226 -5.22 8.91 -15.06
C ALA A 226 -6.14 9.46 -16.14
N LEU A 227 -6.50 8.64 -17.13
CA LEU A 227 -7.49 9.04 -18.15
C LEU A 227 -8.83 9.39 -17.52
N PHE A 228 -9.33 8.60 -16.59
CA PHE A 228 -10.59 8.85 -15.90
C PHE A 228 -10.56 10.14 -15.10
N TYR A 229 -9.59 10.32 -14.20
CA TYR A 229 -9.52 11.50 -13.35
C TYR A 229 -9.18 12.77 -14.12
N PHE A 230 -8.23 12.73 -15.07
CA PHE A 230 -7.75 13.91 -15.78
C PHE A 230 -8.64 14.29 -16.96
N LYS A 231 -9.13 13.32 -17.74
CA LYS A 231 -9.90 13.61 -18.96
C LYS A 231 -11.40 13.57 -18.76
N VAL A 232 -11.91 12.64 -17.93
CA VAL A 232 -13.35 12.52 -17.71
C VAL A 232 -13.82 13.46 -16.59
N LEU A 233 -13.08 13.52 -15.46
CA LEU A 233 -13.45 14.37 -14.33
C LEU A 233 -12.77 15.75 -14.33
N GLY A 234 -11.76 15.99 -15.18
CA GLY A 234 -11.05 17.27 -15.27
C GLY A 234 -10.20 17.62 -14.05
N LEU A 235 -9.84 16.63 -13.22
CA LEU A 235 -9.16 16.81 -11.94
C LEU A 235 -7.63 16.75 -12.11
N GLN A 236 -7.03 17.84 -12.57
CA GLN A 236 -5.57 17.97 -12.77
C GLN A 236 -4.97 18.83 -11.66
N ASN A 237 -4.97 18.32 -10.43
CA ASN A 237 -4.37 18.98 -9.29
C ASN A 237 -3.29 18.11 -8.62
N GLN A 238 -2.49 18.71 -7.75
CA GLN A 238 -1.39 18.03 -7.06
C GLN A 238 -1.85 16.84 -6.19
N MET A 239 -3.02 16.94 -5.55
CA MET A 239 -3.55 15.85 -4.71
C MET A 239 -3.85 14.62 -5.56
N MET A 240 -4.49 14.82 -6.74
CA MET A 240 -4.79 13.72 -7.66
C MET A 240 -3.51 13.15 -8.29
N HIS A 241 -2.52 13.99 -8.59
CA HIS A 241 -1.21 13.52 -9.06
C HIS A 241 -0.58 12.58 -8.02
N ILE A 242 -0.55 12.97 -6.74
CA ILE A 242 -0.02 12.14 -5.66
C ILE A 242 -0.81 10.83 -5.53
N ALA A 243 -2.15 10.89 -5.56
CA ALA A 243 -2.99 9.70 -5.48
C ALA A 243 -2.77 8.73 -6.66
N LEU A 244 -2.57 9.26 -7.88
CA LEU A 244 -2.26 8.45 -9.06
C LEU A 244 -0.87 7.82 -8.98
N LEU A 245 0.11 8.49 -8.40
CA LEU A 245 1.41 7.87 -8.11
C LEU A 245 1.28 6.76 -7.07
N GLU A 246 0.48 6.96 -6.01
CA GLU A 246 0.23 5.93 -5.00
C GLU A 246 -0.41 4.67 -5.59
N VAL A 247 -1.37 4.80 -6.50
CA VAL A 247 -1.97 3.62 -7.15
C VAL A 247 -1.04 2.95 -8.17
N ALA A 248 -0.05 3.69 -8.71
CA ALA A 248 0.98 3.15 -9.60
C ALA A 248 2.12 2.42 -8.84
N MET A 249 2.11 2.44 -7.49
CA MET A 249 3.13 1.76 -6.68
C MET A 249 3.09 0.24 -6.86
N ALA A 250 4.20 -0.41 -6.47
CA ALA A 250 4.38 -1.85 -6.47
C ALA A 250 3.20 -2.61 -5.82
N PRO A 251 3.06 -3.92 -6.08
CA PRO A 251 2.16 -4.77 -5.31
C PRO A 251 2.45 -4.70 -3.81
N MET A 252 1.39 -4.61 -2.99
CA MET A 252 1.50 -4.51 -1.53
C MET A 252 2.04 -5.80 -0.92
N ILE A 253 3.10 -5.69 -0.11
CA ILE A 253 3.72 -6.85 0.58
C ILE A 253 2.71 -7.50 1.53
N THR A 254 2.02 -6.70 2.34
CA THR A 254 1.02 -7.20 3.29
C THR A 254 -0.15 -7.90 2.59
N GLY A 255 -0.55 -7.40 1.40
CA GLY A 255 -1.55 -8.06 0.57
C GLY A 255 -1.10 -9.44 0.06
N ALA A 256 0.17 -9.56 -0.32
CA ALA A 256 0.74 -10.85 -0.70
C ALA A 256 0.86 -11.83 0.49
N ILE A 257 1.24 -11.34 1.67
CA ILE A 257 1.26 -12.14 2.91
C ILE A 257 -0.15 -12.64 3.22
N LEU A 258 -1.16 -11.75 3.16
CA LEU A 258 -2.55 -12.10 3.37
C LEU A 258 -3.02 -13.19 2.38
N ALA A 259 -2.63 -13.09 1.11
CA ALA A 259 -2.93 -14.12 0.10
C ALA A 259 -2.32 -15.48 0.45
N ILE A 260 -1.04 -15.50 0.86
CA ILE A 260 -0.31 -16.72 1.23
C ILE A 260 -0.90 -17.37 2.48
N GLU A 261 -1.14 -16.60 3.53
CA GLU A 261 -1.74 -17.09 4.79
C GLU A 261 -3.15 -17.63 4.56
N GLY A 262 -3.91 -16.97 3.69
CA GLY A 262 -5.22 -17.40 3.24
C GLY A 262 -5.23 -18.64 2.33
N GLY A 263 -4.07 -19.19 1.98
CA GLY A 263 -3.95 -20.42 1.17
C GLY A 263 -4.11 -20.20 -0.32
N LEU A 264 -3.95 -18.97 -0.80
CA LEU A 264 -3.85 -18.66 -2.23
C LEU A 264 -2.47 -19.05 -2.79
N ASP A 265 -2.26 -18.87 -4.10
CA ASP A 265 -1.01 -19.29 -4.74
C ASP A 265 0.18 -18.46 -4.24
N ARG A 266 1.00 -19.08 -3.38
CA ARG A 266 2.16 -18.45 -2.76
C ARG A 266 3.24 -18.02 -3.75
N HIS A 267 3.41 -18.77 -4.85
CA HIS A 267 4.45 -18.50 -5.83
C HIS A 267 4.10 -17.26 -6.65
N VAL A 268 2.85 -17.14 -7.06
CA VAL A 268 2.34 -15.97 -7.76
C VAL A 268 2.41 -14.75 -6.82
N ALA A 269 1.88 -14.84 -5.59
CA ALA A 269 1.87 -13.72 -4.65
C ALA A 269 3.28 -13.21 -4.33
N SER A 270 4.22 -14.12 -4.04
CA SER A 270 5.61 -13.74 -3.74
C SER A 270 6.32 -13.15 -4.96
N ALA A 271 6.13 -13.73 -6.15
CA ALA A 271 6.79 -13.26 -7.37
C ALA A 271 6.26 -11.90 -7.82
N MET A 272 4.96 -11.62 -7.64
CA MET A 272 4.37 -10.30 -7.90
C MET A 272 5.06 -9.19 -7.10
N VAL A 273 5.32 -9.42 -5.83
CA VAL A 273 6.03 -8.45 -4.96
C VAL A 273 7.51 -8.37 -5.33
N PHE A 274 8.17 -9.53 -5.48
CA PHE A 274 9.61 -9.58 -5.73
C PHE A 274 10.01 -8.88 -7.03
N VAL A 275 9.26 -9.11 -8.11
CA VAL A 275 9.51 -8.48 -9.42
C VAL A 275 8.90 -7.08 -9.46
N GLY A 276 7.70 -6.91 -8.88
CA GLY A 276 6.96 -5.66 -8.94
C GLY A 276 7.65 -4.50 -8.25
N ILE A 277 8.34 -4.73 -7.11
CA ILE A 277 9.06 -3.66 -6.41
C ILE A 277 10.20 -3.10 -7.26
N PRO A 278 11.17 -3.87 -7.77
CA PRO A 278 12.21 -3.34 -8.64
C PRO A 278 11.67 -2.66 -9.92
N VAL A 279 10.63 -3.24 -10.53
CA VAL A 279 10.00 -2.66 -11.73
C VAL A 279 9.34 -1.32 -11.40
N SER A 280 8.69 -1.20 -10.25
CA SER A 280 8.04 0.05 -9.82
C SER A 280 9.03 1.19 -9.60
N LEU A 281 10.28 0.90 -9.22
CA LEU A 281 11.33 1.93 -9.10
C LEU A 281 11.66 2.60 -10.44
N VAL A 282 11.26 1.99 -11.56
CA VAL A 282 11.37 2.58 -12.90
C VAL A 282 10.03 3.15 -13.36
N THR A 283 8.94 2.42 -13.17
CA THR A 283 7.63 2.84 -13.71
C THR A 283 7.03 4.02 -12.95
N VAL A 284 7.24 4.14 -11.63
CA VAL A 284 6.68 5.26 -10.85
C VAL A 284 7.34 6.60 -11.20
N PRO A 285 8.68 6.72 -11.33
CA PRO A 285 9.30 7.93 -11.88
C PRO A 285 8.82 8.28 -13.29
N LEU A 286 8.59 7.29 -14.16
CA LEU A 286 8.00 7.52 -15.48
C LEU A 286 6.58 8.07 -15.37
N TRP A 287 5.74 7.51 -14.48
CA TRP A 287 4.41 8.06 -14.22
C TRP A 287 4.47 9.49 -13.69
N ASN A 288 5.39 9.77 -12.75
CA ASN A 288 5.58 11.14 -12.25
C ASN A 288 5.92 12.13 -13.36
N TRP A 289 6.69 11.70 -14.34
CA TRP A 289 7.02 12.53 -15.52
C TRP A 289 5.83 12.68 -16.47
N LEU A 290 5.06 11.61 -16.71
CA LEU A 290 3.92 11.61 -17.63
C LEU A 290 2.70 12.37 -17.10
N LEU A 291 2.54 12.44 -15.79
CA LEU A 291 1.39 13.08 -15.13
C LEU A 291 1.63 14.59 -14.85
N LYS A 292 2.85 15.10 -15.06
CA LYS A 292 3.17 16.53 -15.00
C LYS A 292 2.66 17.26 -16.25
#